data_018a946397aae99221083ec6b058edb2
#
_entry.id   018a946397aae99221083ec6b058edb2
#
_cell.length_a   1.000
_cell.length_b   1.000
_cell.length_c   1.000
_cell.angle_alpha   90.00
_cell.angle_beta   90.00
_cell.angle_gamma   90.00
#
_symmetry.space_group_name_H-M   'P 1'
#
loop_
_entity.id
_entity.type
_entity.pdbx_description
1 polymer ?
#
loop_
_entity_poly.entity_id
_entity_poly.type
_entity_poly.pdbx_seq_one_letter_code
_entity_poly.pdbx_strand_id
1 'polypeptide(L)'
;MPSISPGFRPPRPSPQPKALGPIALLKALRRNPLECWTKAHFEEPIVLGGFPFGRVAVVSEPAAIRKVLVENSHDYRKSALERRILSPRLRNGLVAVDAEQWSVQRRTLAPLFTRKALSQLAPAMVDAAAALVARWRDRPQGSLLDVKTEMSALALDGLVRSIFHEGIAGDAQAMRTAMVTFFESAGHIDPFDVIGLPDFIPRITRWRVRALLRSFDAALDATIAQRRRGLNARATAAACDMLGIMLAARDPETERRLSEAELKGNVLTFIFAGQETTSTALTWALYLLSQSPEWAARITAESERAHAARGEEPIAQLPETRAVLDEAMRLYPPIVGITRTATKEGELAGCAIARGTMVVVAPYVLHRHVRLWDDPDRFDPGRFLDGNGRKIDRYSYLPFGVGPRMCIGAGFALQEATLVLAAIMRNFALALAPGQSVWPQQRLTLRPRCPLMMAVTPRK
;
A
#
# COMPACT_ATOMS: atom_id res chain seq x y z
N MET A 1 -14.00 -28.40 -24.59
CA MET A 1 -13.23 -27.34 -23.93
C MET A 1 -14.15 -26.14 -23.81
N PRO A 2 -14.45 -25.61 -22.61
CA PRO A 2 -15.25 -24.40 -22.53
C PRO A 2 -14.46 -23.26 -23.17
N SER A 3 -15.11 -22.48 -24.04
CA SER A 3 -14.56 -21.31 -24.69
C SER A 3 -14.10 -20.33 -23.60
N ILE A 4 -12.80 -20.08 -23.52
CA ILE A 4 -12.23 -19.03 -22.66
C ILE A 4 -12.81 -17.72 -23.18
N SER A 5 -13.75 -17.14 -22.47
CA SER A 5 -14.19 -15.76 -22.72
C SER A 5 -12.95 -14.87 -22.82
N PRO A 6 -12.86 -13.96 -23.79
CA PRO A 6 -11.73 -13.04 -23.89
C PRO A 6 -11.63 -12.30 -22.56
N GLY A 7 -10.56 -12.58 -21.77
CA GLY A 7 -10.42 -12.10 -20.40
C GLY A 7 -10.49 -10.56 -20.36
N PHE A 8 -11.11 -10.03 -19.34
CA PHE A 8 -11.25 -8.58 -19.12
C PHE A 8 -9.88 -7.89 -19.10
N ARG A 9 -9.74 -6.82 -19.88
CA ARG A 9 -8.55 -5.98 -19.89
C ARG A 9 -8.90 -4.63 -19.26
N PRO A 10 -8.45 -4.40 -18.03
CA PRO A 10 -8.79 -3.17 -17.31
C PRO A 10 -8.10 -1.93 -17.91
N PRO A 11 -8.71 -0.75 -17.76
CA PRO A 11 -8.25 0.48 -18.39
C PRO A 11 -6.87 0.91 -17.88
N ARG A 12 -6.05 1.42 -18.79
CA ARG A 12 -4.76 2.04 -18.48
C ARG A 12 -4.40 3.11 -19.53
N PRO A 13 -3.55 4.09 -19.19
CA PRO A 13 -2.95 4.96 -20.18
C PRO A 13 -2.14 4.17 -21.23
N SER A 14 -2.33 4.48 -22.50
CA SER A 14 -1.50 3.92 -23.58
C SER A 14 -0.06 4.40 -23.41
N PRO A 15 0.95 3.52 -23.52
CA PRO A 15 2.34 3.92 -23.46
C PRO A 15 2.67 4.90 -24.60
N GLN A 16 3.45 5.93 -24.28
CA GLN A 16 3.93 6.87 -25.29
C GLN A 16 4.86 6.18 -26.29
N PRO A 17 4.80 6.50 -27.60
CA PRO A 17 5.72 5.90 -28.58
C PRO A 17 7.17 6.37 -28.38
N LYS A 18 7.38 7.59 -27.86
CA LYS A 18 8.68 8.21 -27.60
C LYS A 18 8.66 9.00 -26.28
N ALA A 19 9.82 9.30 -25.76
CA ALA A 19 9.97 10.17 -24.59
C ALA A 19 9.33 11.54 -24.83
N LEU A 20 8.61 12.04 -23.83
CA LEU A 20 7.98 13.36 -23.88
C LEU A 20 9.03 14.46 -23.78
N GLY A 21 8.87 15.52 -24.54
CA GLY A 21 9.67 16.74 -24.33
C GLY A 21 9.38 17.38 -22.97
N PRO A 22 10.27 18.28 -22.46
CA PRO A 22 10.22 18.79 -21.08
C PRO A 22 8.87 19.37 -20.67
N ILE A 23 8.25 20.17 -21.53
CA ILE A 23 6.95 20.82 -21.24
C ILE A 23 5.82 19.78 -21.20
N ALA A 24 5.80 18.86 -22.17
CA ALA A 24 4.80 17.78 -22.22
C ALA A 24 4.94 16.84 -21.01
N LEU A 25 6.18 16.50 -20.63
CA LEU A 25 6.48 15.71 -19.44
C LEU A 25 5.97 16.40 -18.18
N LEU A 26 6.21 17.69 -17.99
CA LEU A 26 5.74 18.43 -16.81
C LEU A 26 4.20 18.46 -16.76
N LYS A 27 3.53 18.66 -17.89
CA LYS A 27 2.06 18.60 -17.99
C LYS A 27 1.53 17.19 -17.62
N ALA A 28 2.15 16.14 -18.16
CA ALA A 28 1.77 14.75 -17.87
C ALA A 28 1.99 14.41 -16.37
N LEU A 29 3.13 14.78 -15.79
CA LEU A 29 3.42 14.58 -14.36
C LEU A 29 2.38 15.29 -13.45
N ARG A 30 1.91 16.48 -13.85
CA ARG A 30 0.85 17.18 -13.08
C ARG A 30 -0.52 16.54 -13.25
N ARG A 31 -0.85 16.05 -14.42
CA ARG A 31 -2.17 15.45 -14.72
C ARG A 31 -2.27 14.03 -14.21
N ASN A 32 -1.39 13.18 -14.69
CA ASN A 32 -1.29 11.77 -14.32
C ASN A 32 0.09 11.21 -14.68
N PRO A 33 1.00 11.00 -13.72
CA PRO A 33 2.35 10.49 -14.00
C PRO A 33 2.39 9.17 -14.79
N LEU A 34 1.33 8.35 -14.77
CA LEU A 34 1.26 7.14 -15.58
C LEU A 34 1.36 7.40 -17.09
N GLU A 35 1.02 8.60 -17.53
CA GLU A 35 1.07 8.99 -18.95
C GLU A 35 2.49 9.30 -19.44
N CYS A 36 3.49 9.26 -18.55
CA CYS A 36 4.89 9.48 -18.91
C CYS A 36 5.61 8.22 -19.41
N TRP A 37 5.05 7.04 -19.15
CA TRP A 37 5.67 5.77 -19.52
C TRP A 37 5.64 5.56 -21.03
N THR A 38 6.78 5.20 -21.61
CA THR A 38 6.92 4.89 -23.04
C THR A 38 6.87 3.38 -23.27
N LYS A 39 6.68 2.94 -24.51
CA LYS A 39 6.72 1.52 -24.89
C LYS A 39 8.01 0.85 -24.42
N ALA A 40 9.17 1.52 -24.60
CA ALA A 40 10.46 0.99 -24.17
C ALA A 40 10.50 0.58 -22.71
N HIS A 41 9.79 1.28 -21.81
CA HIS A 41 9.75 0.91 -20.39
C HIS A 41 9.09 -0.45 -20.14
N PHE A 42 8.16 -0.88 -21.02
CA PHE A 42 7.47 -2.18 -20.92
C PHE A 42 8.15 -3.30 -21.73
N GLU A 43 9.20 -2.99 -22.49
CA GLU A 43 9.84 -3.91 -23.43
C GLU A 43 11.34 -4.09 -23.14
N GLU A 44 12.02 -3.07 -22.62
CA GLU A 44 13.46 -3.07 -22.42
C GLU A 44 13.85 -3.32 -20.96
N PRO A 45 14.97 -4.05 -20.70
CA PRO A 45 15.40 -4.39 -19.34
C PRO A 45 15.80 -3.18 -18.50
N ILE A 46 16.25 -2.11 -19.17
CA ILE A 46 16.61 -0.83 -18.56
C ILE A 46 16.38 0.30 -19.57
N VAL A 47 15.82 1.40 -19.09
CA VAL A 47 15.66 2.63 -19.88
C VAL A 47 16.39 3.77 -19.18
N LEU A 48 17.40 4.33 -19.86
CA LEU A 48 18.14 5.49 -19.38
C LEU A 48 17.48 6.77 -19.90
N GLY A 49 17.32 7.75 -19.00
CA GLY A 49 16.75 9.05 -19.34
C GLY A 49 17.43 10.18 -18.59
N GLY A 50 17.21 11.39 -19.10
CA GLY A 50 17.55 12.63 -18.40
C GLY A 50 16.27 13.27 -17.88
N PHE A 51 16.20 13.52 -16.58
CA PHE A 51 15.17 14.39 -16.02
C PHE A 51 15.74 15.80 -15.93
N PRO A 52 14.94 16.89 -15.91
CA PRO A 52 15.47 18.26 -15.82
C PRO A 52 16.49 18.47 -14.69
N PHE A 53 16.53 17.55 -13.71
CA PHE A 53 17.37 17.66 -12.52
C PHE A 53 18.31 16.46 -12.31
N GLY A 54 18.61 15.66 -13.33
CA GLY A 54 19.54 14.54 -13.19
C GLY A 54 19.31 13.34 -14.11
N ARG A 55 20.18 12.37 -13.99
CA ARG A 55 20.10 11.09 -14.71
C ARG A 55 19.11 10.16 -14.03
N VAL A 56 18.30 9.47 -14.82
CA VAL A 56 17.34 8.47 -14.35
C VAL A 56 17.57 7.15 -15.08
N ALA A 57 17.55 6.06 -14.34
CA ALA A 57 17.55 4.71 -14.87
C ALA A 57 16.31 3.98 -14.39
N VAL A 58 15.39 3.62 -15.28
CA VAL A 58 14.23 2.78 -14.97
C VAL A 58 14.64 1.34 -15.24
N VAL A 59 14.57 0.49 -14.20
CA VAL A 59 15.09 -0.88 -14.22
C VAL A 59 13.95 -1.88 -14.12
N SER A 60 13.84 -2.77 -15.11
CA SER A 60 12.85 -3.86 -15.16
C SER A 60 13.49 -5.25 -15.22
N GLU A 61 14.84 -5.34 -15.36
CA GLU A 61 15.57 -6.60 -15.34
C GLU A 61 15.63 -7.17 -13.91
N PRO A 62 15.12 -8.41 -13.65
CA PRO A 62 15.10 -9.02 -12.32
C PRO A 62 16.46 -9.10 -11.64
N ALA A 63 17.53 -9.44 -12.36
CA ALA A 63 18.88 -9.50 -11.83
C ALA A 63 19.39 -8.12 -11.39
N ALA A 64 19.12 -7.08 -12.17
CA ALA A 64 19.49 -5.71 -11.82
C ALA A 64 18.66 -5.18 -10.64
N ILE A 65 17.38 -5.52 -10.55
CA ILE A 65 16.53 -5.22 -9.40
C ILE A 65 17.09 -5.86 -8.12
N ARG A 66 17.48 -7.14 -8.19
CA ARG A 66 18.12 -7.85 -7.09
C ARG A 66 19.41 -7.14 -6.65
N LYS A 67 20.26 -6.73 -7.58
CA LYS A 67 21.48 -5.99 -7.31
C LYS A 67 21.22 -4.67 -6.59
N VAL A 68 20.23 -3.89 -7.04
CA VAL A 68 19.89 -2.56 -6.47
C VAL A 68 19.22 -2.66 -5.10
N LEU A 69 18.24 -3.56 -4.96
CA LEU A 69 17.37 -3.57 -3.77
C LEU A 69 17.81 -4.56 -2.69
N VAL A 70 18.67 -5.52 -3.02
CA VAL A 70 19.11 -6.58 -2.10
C VAL A 70 20.61 -6.58 -1.92
N GLU A 71 21.39 -6.99 -2.95
CA GLU A 71 22.81 -7.27 -2.83
C GLU A 71 23.64 -6.03 -2.50
N ASN A 72 23.42 -4.95 -3.25
CA ASN A 72 24.15 -3.69 -3.11
C ASN A 72 23.25 -2.56 -2.52
N SER A 73 22.25 -2.92 -1.71
CA SER A 73 21.28 -1.95 -1.19
C SER A 73 21.92 -0.78 -0.41
N HIS A 74 23.13 -0.97 0.14
CA HIS A 74 23.91 0.07 0.80
C HIS A 74 24.45 1.14 -0.17
N ASP A 75 24.64 0.79 -1.46
CA ASP A 75 25.09 1.70 -2.51
C ASP A 75 23.92 2.47 -3.16
N TYR A 76 22.70 2.08 -2.85
CA TYR A 76 21.48 2.66 -3.40
C TYR A 76 20.58 3.19 -2.29
N ARG A 77 20.79 4.47 -1.90
CA ARG A 77 20.06 5.12 -0.80
C ARG A 77 18.71 5.66 -1.25
N LYS A 78 17.82 5.95 -0.30
CA LYS A 78 16.56 6.64 -0.60
C LYS A 78 16.81 7.93 -1.37
N SER A 79 16.01 8.19 -2.40
CA SER A 79 16.13 9.41 -3.19
C SER A 79 15.81 10.66 -2.35
N ALA A 80 16.41 11.79 -2.74
CA ALA A 80 16.11 13.08 -2.10
C ALA A 80 14.61 13.44 -2.27
N LEU A 81 14.01 13.07 -3.40
CA LEU A 81 12.58 13.26 -3.68
C LEU A 81 11.71 12.52 -2.66
N GLU A 82 11.98 11.22 -2.45
CA GLU A 82 11.25 10.40 -1.48
C GLU A 82 11.31 11.00 -0.07
N ARG A 83 12.50 11.42 0.37
CA ARG A 83 12.68 12.06 1.68
C ARG A 83 11.90 13.37 1.80
N ARG A 84 11.95 14.25 0.79
CA ARG A 84 11.20 15.51 0.79
C ARG A 84 9.69 15.33 0.90
N ILE A 85 9.14 14.29 0.22
CA ILE A 85 7.71 14.00 0.24
C ILE A 85 7.28 13.40 1.57
N LEU A 86 8.04 12.47 2.13
CA LEU A 86 7.61 11.65 3.26
C LEU A 86 7.99 12.22 4.64
N SER A 87 9.20 12.80 4.79
CA SER A 87 9.69 13.24 6.10
C SER A 87 8.81 14.30 6.77
N PRO A 88 8.28 15.33 6.07
CA PRO A 88 7.43 16.32 6.73
C PRO A 88 6.11 15.74 7.27
N ARG A 89 5.68 14.60 6.71
CA ARG A 89 4.41 13.94 7.05
C ARG A 89 4.56 12.88 8.12
N LEU A 90 5.66 12.10 8.06
CA LEU A 90 5.88 10.91 8.87
C LEU A 90 6.97 11.08 9.94
N ARG A 91 7.57 12.28 10.03
CA ARG A 91 8.53 12.66 11.07
C ARG A 91 9.67 11.63 11.24
N ASN A 92 9.84 11.09 12.46
CA ASN A 92 10.86 10.10 12.82
C ASN A 92 10.36 8.65 12.70
N GLY A 93 9.27 8.38 11.96
CA GLY A 93 8.79 7.03 11.73
C GLY A 93 9.62 6.26 10.71
N LEU A 94 9.50 4.93 10.73
CA LEU A 94 10.29 3.98 9.95
C LEU A 94 10.40 4.30 8.46
N VAL A 95 9.33 4.83 7.85
CA VAL A 95 9.31 5.19 6.43
C VAL A 95 10.09 6.49 6.16
N ALA A 96 10.19 7.39 7.13
CA ALA A 96 10.85 8.69 6.96
C ALA A 96 12.36 8.64 7.24
N VAL A 97 12.80 7.76 8.14
CA VAL A 97 14.21 7.68 8.58
C VAL A 97 15.08 6.82 7.66
N ASP A 98 16.40 6.98 7.77
CA ASP A 98 17.38 6.25 6.97
C ASP A 98 18.58 5.76 7.81
N ALA A 99 19.48 5.01 7.17
CA ALA A 99 20.72 4.49 7.74
C ALA A 99 20.51 3.75 9.08
N GLU A 100 21.32 4.03 10.07
CA GLU A 100 21.33 3.37 11.38
C GLU A 100 20.00 3.52 12.13
N GLN A 101 19.42 4.72 12.14
CA GLN A 101 18.13 4.96 12.80
C GLN A 101 17.02 4.07 12.22
N TRP A 102 17.04 3.88 10.90
CA TRP A 102 16.13 2.94 10.25
C TRP A 102 16.37 1.49 10.70
N SER A 103 17.63 1.05 10.75
CA SER A 103 17.96 -0.33 11.12
C SER A 103 17.48 -0.67 12.53
N VAL A 104 17.77 0.20 13.49
CA VAL A 104 17.33 0.06 14.88
C VAL A 104 15.80 -0.01 14.96
N GLN A 105 15.10 0.95 14.37
CA GLN A 105 13.63 0.94 14.38
C GLN A 105 13.05 -0.30 13.67
N ARG A 106 13.64 -0.71 12.54
CA ARG A 106 13.18 -1.90 11.81
C ARG A 106 13.26 -3.16 12.65
N ARG A 107 14.38 -3.39 13.37
CA ARG A 107 14.54 -4.55 14.25
C ARG A 107 13.60 -4.48 15.46
N THR A 108 13.48 -3.31 16.09
CA THR A 108 12.58 -3.09 17.23
C THR A 108 11.11 -3.36 16.88
N LEU A 109 10.68 -3.02 15.65
CA LEU A 109 9.30 -3.14 15.21
C LEU A 109 8.97 -4.48 14.56
N ALA A 110 9.97 -5.26 14.12
CA ALA A 110 9.75 -6.53 13.44
C ALA A 110 8.86 -7.53 14.22
N PRO A 111 8.95 -7.64 15.56
CA PRO A 111 8.09 -8.54 16.34
C PRO A 111 6.59 -8.31 16.17
N LEU A 112 6.14 -7.08 15.86
CA LEU A 112 4.73 -6.75 15.61
C LEU A 112 4.15 -7.47 14.39
N PHE A 113 4.99 -7.87 13.45
CA PHE A 113 4.60 -8.43 12.16
C PHE A 113 4.94 -9.92 12.02
N THR A 114 5.23 -10.60 13.14
CA THR A 114 5.37 -12.05 13.16
C THR A 114 4.02 -12.74 12.95
N ARG A 115 4.00 -13.99 12.46
CA ARG A 115 2.76 -14.76 12.29
C ARG A 115 1.93 -14.81 13.58
N LYS A 116 2.58 -15.03 14.72
CA LYS A 116 1.93 -15.05 16.04
C LYS A 116 1.26 -13.71 16.38
N ALA A 117 1.96 -12.58 16.18
CA ALA A 117 1.37 -11.26 16.42
C ALA A 117 0.22 -10.98 15.46
N LEU A 118 0.36 -11.32 14.17
CA LEU A 118 -0.69 -11.14 13.19
C LEU A 118 -1.94 -11.98 13.49
N SER A 119 -1.80 -13.23 13.96
CA SER A 119 -2.96 -14.03 14.36
C SER A 119 -3.70 -13.42 15.55
N GLN A 120 -3.01 -12.76 16.48
CA GLN A 120 -3.63 -12.04 17.59
C GLN A 120 -4.37 -10.76 17.16
N LEU A 121 -3.98 -10.15 16.04
CA LEU A 121 -4.65 -8.98 15.46
C LEU A 121 -5.82 -9.32 14.51
N ALA A 122 -5.94 -10.59 14.09
CA ALA A 122 -7.00 -11.03 13.18
C ALA A 122 -8.43 -10.72 13.66
N PRO A 123 -8.79 -10.87 14.94
CA PRO A 123 -10.11 -10.52 15.44
C PRO A 123 -10.49 -9.06 15.16
N ALA A 124 -9.56 -8.11 15.35
CA ALA A 124 -9.82 -6.70 15.08
C ALA A 124 -10.15 -6.42 13.60
N MET A 125 -9.51 -7.16 12.67
CA MET A 125 -9.79 -7.08 11.24
C MET A 125 -11.16 -7.69 10.88
N VAL A 126 -11.49 -8.81 11.51
CA VAL A 126 -12.80 -9.47 11.34
C VAL A 126 -13.92 -8.57 11.85
N ASP A 127 -13.75 -7.94 13.01
CA ASP A 127 -14.72 -7.01 13.59
C ASP A 127 -14.93 -5.78 12.71
N ALA A 128 -13.86 -5.23 12.13
CA ALA A 128 -13.97 -4.12 11.18
C ALA A 128 -14.76 -4.54 9.92
N ALA A 129 -14.49 -5.73 9.38
CA ALA A 129 -15.22 -6.28 8.25
C ALA A 129 -16.71 -6.54 8.59
N ALA A 130 -16.99 -7.10 9.76
CA ALA A 130 -18.35 -7.32 10.25
C ALA A 130 -19.14 -6.01 10.42
N ALA A 131 -18.50 -4.98 10.96
CA ALA A 131 -19.09 -3.65 11.09
C ALA A 131 -19.44 -3.02 9.73
N LEU A 132 -18.57 -3.20 8.70
CA LEU A 132 -18.87 -2.80 7.34
C LEU A 132 -20.07 -3.56 6.78
N VAL A 133 -20.08 -4.89 6.92
CA VAL A 133 -21.18 -5.76 6.43
C VAL A 133 -22.51 -5.35 7.05
N ALA A 134 -22.56 -5.12 8.36
CA ALA A 134 -23.76 -4.65 9.06
C ALA A 134 -24.24 -3.31 8.47
N ARG A 135 -23.34 -2.32 8.40
CA ARG A 135 -23.65 -0.99 7.85
C ARG A 135 -24.16 -1.01 6.41
N TRP A 136 -23.64 -1.92 5.57
CA TRP A 136 -24.10 -2.05 4.19
C TRP A 136 -25.44 -2.79 4.08
N ARG A 137 -25.74 -3.74 4.98
CA ARG A 137 -27.02 -4.44 5.05
C ARG A 137 -28.18 -3.51 5.44
N ASP A 138 -27.91 -2.51 6.28
CA ASP A 138 -28.91 -1.54 6.72
C ASP A 138 -29.30 -0.52 5.62
N ARG A 139 -28.60 -0.53 4.49
CA ARG A 139 -28.89 0.37 3.36
C ARG A 139 -29.99 -0.18 2.46
N PRO A 140 -30.77 0.68 1.81
CA PRO A 140 -31.74 0.24 0.80
C PRO A 140 -31.06 -0.61 -0.29
N GLN A 141 -31.74 -1.65 -0.74
CA GLN A 141 -31.23 -2.54 -1.80
C GLN A 141 -30.90 -1.74 -3.06
N GLY A 142 -29.72 -2.01 -3.65
CA GLY A 142 -29.24 -1.32 -4.84
C GLY A 142 -28.68 0.09 -4.59
N SER A 143 -28.45 0.47 -3.32
CA SER A 143 -27.81 1.74 -2.98
C SER A 143 -26.47 1.86 -3.69
N LEU A 144 -26.21 3.04 -4.28
CA LEU A 144 -24.90 3.37 -4.85
C LEU A 144 -23.95 3.85 -3.74
N LEU A 145 -22.81 3.20 -3.63
CA LEU A 145 -21.77 3.53 -2.67
C LEU A 145 -20.49 3.92 -3.40
N ASP A 146 -19.76 4.93 -2.91
CA ASP A 146 -18.38 5.14 -3.30
C ASP A 146 -17.49 4.12 -2.58
N VAL A 147 -17.20 3.01 -3.27
CA VAL A 147 -16.40 1.89 -2.72
C VAL A 147 -15.01 2.33 -2.28
N LYS A 148 -14.42 3.32 -2.95
CA LYS A 148 -13.12 3.86 -2.54
C LYS A 148 -13.20 4.50 -1.14
N THR A 149 -14.22 5.30 -0.89
CA THR A 149 -14.45 5.93 0.43
C THR A 149 -14.77 4.89 1.49
N GLU A 150 -15.59 3.88 1.17
CA GLU A 150 -15.92 2.78 2.09
C GLU A 150 -14.68 1.95 2.46
N MET A 151 -13.83 1.60 1.49
CA MET A 151 -12.58 0.85 1.76
C MET A 151 -11.57 1.68 2.55
N SER A 152 -11.51 2.99 2.31
CA SER A 152 -10.68 3.90 3.09
C SER A 152 -11.09 3.96 4.56
N ALA A 153 -12.38 4.07 4.82
CA ALA A 153 -12.95 4.06 6.18
C ALA A 153 -12.71 2.72 6.88
N LEU A 154 -12.91 1.60 6.15
CA LEU A 154 -12.68 0.26 6.67
C LEU A 154 -11.21 0.03 7.06
N ALA A 155 -10.26 0.30 6.17
CA ALA A 155 -8.84 0.10 6.45
C ALA A 155 -8.36 0.97 7.63
N LEU A 156 -8.90 2.18 7.77
CA LEU A 156 -8.64 3.01 8.95
C LEU A 156 -9.21 2.37 10.23
N ASP A 157 -10.44 1.84 10.18
CA ASP A 157 -11.08 1.21 11.34
C ASP A 157 -10.31 -0.05 11.80
N GLY A 158 -9.90 -0.92 10.85
CA GLY A 158 -9.09 -2.11 11.13
C GLY A 158 -7.74 -1.78 11.78
N LEU A 159 -7.05 -0.76 11.25
CA LEU A 159 -5.79 -0.27 11.83
C LEU A 159 -5.98 0.34 13.22
N VAL A 160 -6.98 1.19 13.42
CA VAL A 160 -7.26 1.81 14.71
C VAL A 160 -7.59 0.75 15.76
N ARG A 161 -8.40 -0.26 15.44
CA ARG A 161 -8.69 -1.40 16.31
C ARG A 161 -7.45 -2.23 16.62
N SER A 162 -6.56 -2.42 15.64
CA SER A 162 -5.32 -3.19 15.80
C SER A 162 -4.27 -2.44 16.63
N ILE A 163 -4.17 -1.13 16.45
CA ILE A 163 -3.19 -0.30 17.17
C ILE A 163 -3.67 0.03 18.59
N PHE A 164 -4.98 0.29 18.76
CA PHE A 164 -5.59 0.80 19.98
C PHE A 164 -6.75 -0.10 20.48
N HIS A 165 -6.52 -1.40 20.58
CA HIS A 165 -7.58 -2.35 20.98
C HIS A 165 -8.26 -1.97 22.30
N GLU A 166 -7.52 -1.49 23.27
CA GLU A 166 -8.05 -1.02 24.57
C GLU A 166 -8.61 0.43 24.49
N GLY A 167 -8.75 0.98 23.30
CA GLY A 167 -9.30 2.32 23.08
C GLY A 167 -8.24 3.44 23.02
N ILE A 168 -8.72 4.61 22.67
CA ILE A 168 -7.97 5.87 22.59
C ILE A 168 -8.42 6.75 23.74
N ALA A 169 -7.47 7.29 24.50
CA ALA A 169 -7.76 8.24 25.56
C ALA A 169 -8.19 9.60 24.97
N GLY A 170 -9.16 10.24 25.61
CA GLY A 170 -9.67 11.53 25.17
C GLY A 170 -10.73 11.42 24.06
N ASP A 171 -10.78 12.43 23.17
CA ASP A 171 -11.77 12.49 22.09
C ASP A 171 -11.36 11.62 20.90
N ALA A 172 -11.80 10.36 20.91
CA ALA A 172 -11.54 9.41 19.83
C ALA A 172 -12.15 9.87 18.48
N GLN A 173 -13.25 10.63 18.52
CA GLN A 173 -13.89 11.14 17.31
C GLN A 173 -13.06 12.28 16.70
N ALA A 174 -12.55 13.20 17.52
CA ALA A 174 -11.64 14.24 17.06
C ALA A 174 -10.38 13.65 16.45
N MET A 175 -9.82 12.59 17.04
CA MET A 175 -8.66 11.88 16.49
C MET A 175 -8.97 11.23 15.14
N ARG A 176 -10.12 10.54 14.98
CA ARG A 176 -10.54 9.97 13.69
C ARG A 176 -10.74 11.06 12.62
N THR A 177 -11.38 12.16 12.98
CA THR A 177 -11.57 13.30 12.08
C THR A 177 -10.25 13.92 11.66
N ALA A 178 -9.32 14.10 12.59
CA ALA A 178 -7.97 14.59 12.30
C ALA A 178 -7.22 13.65 11.35
N MET A 179 -7.33 12.33 11.53
CA MET A 179 -6.75 11.33 10.62
C MET A 179 -7.32 11.42 9.22
N VAL A 180 -8.65 11.43 9.05
CA VAL A 180 -9.29 11.54 7.73
C VAL A 180 -8.84 12.81 7.01
N THR A 181 -8.90 13.95 7.70
CA THR A 181 -8.47 15.25 7.13
C THR A 181 -6.97 15.26 6.80
N PHE A 182 -6.14 14.59 7.63
CA PHE A 182 -4.71 14.44 7.34
C PHE A 182 -4.49 13.65 6.04
N PHE A 183 -5.20 12.52 5.84
CA PHE A 183 -5.06 11.71 4.63
C PHE A 183 -5.50 12.45 3.36
N GLU A 184 -6.60 13.19 3.43
CA GLU A 184 -7.04 14.04 2.32
C GLU A 184 -5.98 15.08 1.96
N SER A 185 -5.38 15.71 2.96
CA SER A 185 -4.34 16.72 2.78
C SER A 185 -3.00 16.13 2.33
N ALA A 186 -2.62 14.99 2.89
CA ALA A 186 -1.33 14.34 2.62
C ALA A 186 -1.26 13.63 1.26
N GLY A 187 -2.40 13.28 0.67
CA GLY A 187 -2.49 12.67 -0.66
C GLY A 187 -2.08 13.58 -1.81
N HIS A 188 -1.92 14.89 -1.57
CA HIS A 188 -1.45 15.85 -2.56
C HIS A 188 0.06 16.05 -2.45
N ILE A 189 0.80 15.63 -3.47
CA ILE A 189 2.23 15.92 -3.60
C ILE A 189 2.36 17.40 -3.98
N ASP A 190 3.05 18.17 -3.14
CA ASP A 190 3.32 19.57 -3.43
C ASP A 190 4.26 19.69 -4.65
N PRO A 191 3.89 20.41 -5.72
CA PRO A 191 4.74 20.58 -6.88
C PRO A 191 6.14 21.13 -6.53
N PHE A 192 6.23 21.94 -5.49
CA PHE A 192 7.50 22.50 -5.01
C PHE A 192 8.43 21.43 -4.40
N ASP A 193 7.88 20.34 -3.84
CA ASP A 193 8.66 19.19 -3.39
C ASP A 193 9.28 18.44 -4.58
N VAL A 194 8.52 18.32 -5.69
CA VAL A 194 8.98 17.66 -6.92
C VAL A 194 10.09 18.45 -7.60
N ILE A 195 9.95 19.80 -7.66
CA ILE A 195 10.94 20.69 -8.30
C ILE A 195 12.17 20.92 -7.39
N GLY A 196 12.09 20.48 -6.13
CA GLY A 196 13.22 20.57 -5.22
C GLY A 196 13.49 21.96 -4.65
N LEU A 197 12.46 22.81 -4.58
CA LEU A 197 12.60 24.13 -3.96
C LEU A 197 13.01 24.05 -2.48
N PRO A 198 13.81 24.98 -1.99
CA PRO A 198 14.27 25.01 -0.61
C PRO A 198 13.13 25.02 0.42
N ASP A 199 13.36 24.45 1.59
CA ASP A 199 12.34 24.28 2.66
C ASP A 199 11.92 25.58 3.35
N PHE A 200 12.69 26.66 3.20
CA PHE A 200 12.34 27.98 3.76
C PHE A 200 11.17 28.66 3.03
N ILE A 201 10.79 28.20 1.84
CA ILE A 201 9.65 28.75 1.11
C ILE A 201 8.36 28.31 1.82
N PRO A 202 7.49 29.22 2.28
CA PRO A 202 6.26 28.89 2.99
C PRO A 202 5.33 28.03 2.14
N ARG A 203 4.76 26.97 2.72
CA ARG A 203 3.85 26.04 2.04
C ARG A 203 2.57 25.89 2.85
N ILE A 204 1.46 26.32 2.31
CA ILE A 204 0.15 26.29 2.97
C ILE A 204 -0.21 24.85 3.37
N THR A 205 0.10 23.86 2.52
CA THR A 205 -0.14 22.43 2.78
C THR A 205 0.58 21.96 4.04
N ARG A 206 1.83 22.40 4.26
CA ARG A 206 2.61 22.02 5.45
C ARG A 206 2.06 22.65 6.74
N TRP A 207 1.47 23.83 6.67
CA TRP A 207 0.85 24.50 7.83
C TRP A 207 -0.41 23.76 8.28
N ARG A 208 -1.29 23.39 7.33
CA ARG A 208 -2.50 22.59 7.61
C ARG A 208 -2.13 21.24 8.23
N VAL A 209 -1.16 20.54 7.65
CA VAL A 209 -0.67 19.27 8.19
C VAL A 209 -0.13 19.42 9.62
N ARG A 210 0.61 20.50 9.94
CA ARG A 210 1.12 20.73 11.30
C ARG A 210 0.01 20.93 12.33
N ALA A 211 -1.08 21.61 11.97
CA ALA A 211 -2.21 21.80 12.88
C ALA A 211 -2.90 20.49 13.21
N LEU A 212 -3.15 19.64 12.17
CA LEU A 212 -3.75 18.31 12.33
C LEU A 212 -2.86 17.38 13.15
N LEU A 213 -1.54 17.42 12.92
CA LEU A 213 -0.58 16.62 13.67
C LEU A 213 -0.52 16.99 15.16
N ARG A 214 -0.79 18.25 15.53
CA ARG A 214 -0.86 18.65 16.95
C ARG A 214 -2.03 18.02 17.69
N SER A 215 -3.21 17.99 17.09
CA SER A 215 -4.38 17.33 17.68
C SER A 215 -4.18 15.81 17.80
N PHE A 216 -3.57 15.21 16.77
CA PHE A 216 -3.18 13.79 16.81
C PHE A 216 -2.19 13.51 17.93
N ASP A 217 -1.15 14.34 18.09
CA ASP A 217 -0.14 14.18 19.13
C ASP A 217 -0.75 14.25 20.53
N ALA A 218 -1.64 15.21 20.78
CA ALA A 218 -2.29 15.37 22.08
C ALA A 218 -3.10 14.11 22.48
N ALA A 219 -3.89 13.56 21.54
CA ALA A 219 -4.66 12.35 21.77
C ALA A 219 -3.73 11.12 21.98
N LEU A 220 -2.66 11.04 21.18
CA LEU A 220 -1.69 9.95 21.31
C LEU A 220 -0.90 10.05 22.64
N ASP A 221 -0.51 11.24 23.08
CA ASP A 221 0.14 11.47 24.38
C ASP A 221 -0.73 11.01 25.54
N ALA A 222 -2.00 11.38 25.53
CA ALA A 222 -2.96 10.95 26.55
C ALA A 222 -3.10 9.41 26.57
N THR A 223 -3.17 8.79 25.38
CA THR A 223 -3.27 7.34 25.23
C THR A 223 -2.01 6.62 25.74
N ILE A 224 -0.81 7.08 25.35
CA ILE A 224 0.47 6.54 25.82
C ILE A 224 0.59 6.65 27.35
N ALA A 225 0.23 7.82 27.92
CA ALA A 225 0.28 8.04 29.35
C ALA A 225 -0.68 7.10 30.11
N GLN A 226 -1.88 6.89 29.58
CA GLN A 226 -2.84 5.94 30.16
C GLN A 226 -2.31 4.51 30.12
N ARG A 227 -1.73 4.08 28.98
CA ARG A 227 -1.15 2.73 28.81
C ARG A 227 0.02 2.48 29.76
N ARG A 228 0.93 3.44 29.91
CA ARG A 228 2.07 3.32 30.83
C ARG A 228 1.60 3.15 32.27
N ARG A 229 0.54 3.85 32.71
CA ARG A 229 -0.06 3.68 34.03
C ARG A 229 -0.68 2.29 34.19
N GLY A 230 -1.40 1.80 33.18
CA GLY A 230 -1.99 0.46 33.17
C GLY A 230 -0.95 -0.67 33.21
N LEU A 231 0.15 -0.54 32.47
CA LEU A 231 1.27 -1.51 32.48
C LEU A 231 1.97 -1.58 33.82
N ASN A 232 2.11 -0.45 34.52
CA ASN A 232 2.70 -0.42 35.89
C ASN A 232 1.77 -1.05 36.94
N ALA A 233 0.45 -1.00 36.71
CA ALA A 233 -0.54 -1.56 37.64
C ALA A 233 -0.83 -3.06 37.42
N ARG A 234 -0.57 -3.57 36.20
CA ARG A 234 -0.83 -4.97 35.82
C ARG A 234 0.44 -5.58 35.25
N ALA A 235 1.31 -6.06 36.13
CA ALA A 235 2.61 -6.65 35.75
C ALA A 235 2.54 -7.91 34.84
N THR A 236 1.34 -8.40 34.48
CA THR A 236 1.14 -9.69 33.82
C THR A 236 0.18 -9.68 32.60
N ALA A 237 -0.43 -8.55 32.24
CA ALA A 237 -1.26 -8.48 31.05
C ALA A 237 -0.36 -8.36 29.82
N ALA A 238 -0.25 -9.42 29.02
CA ALA A 238 0.39 -9.38 27.73
C ALA A 238 -0.22 -8.24 26.91
N ALA A 239 0.62 -7.43 26.27
CA ALA A 239 0.19 -6.35 25.38
C ALA A 239 -0.66 -6.93 24.27
N CYS A 240 -1.98 -6.65 24.26
CA CYS A 240 -2.93 -7.24 23.32
C CYS A 240 -3.05 -6.45 22.02
N ASP A 241 -2.35 -5.32 21.88
CA ASP A 241 -2.40 -4.46 20.70
C ASP A 241 -1.01 -3.97 20.25
N MET A 242 -0.96 -3.39 19.04
CA MET A 242 0.31 -2.93 18.47
C MET A 242 0.98 -1.85 19.33
N LEU A 243 0.23 -0.92 19.94
CA LEU A 243 0.79 0.13 20.78
C LEU A 243 1.47 -0.46 22.03
N GLY A 244 0.83 -1.42 22.69
CA GLY A 244 1.41 -2.10 23.84
C GLY A 244 2.70 -2.85 23.51
N ILE A 245 2.71 -3.56 22.37
CA ILE A 245 3.92 -4.24 21.89
C ILE A 245 5.02 -3.21 21.59
N MET A 246 4.72 -2.09 20.95
CA MET A 246 5.69 -1.02 20.65
C MET A 246 6.29 -0.40 21.90
N LEU A 247 5.48 -0.20 22.95
CA LEU A 247 5.93 0.33 24.26
C LEU A 247 6.89 -0.62 24.98
N ALA A 248 6.70 -1.93 24.82
CA ALA A 248 7.53 -2.96 25.42
C ALA A 248 8.77 -3.31 24.59
N ALA A 249 8.73 -3.08 23.26
CA ALA A 249 9.76 -3.51 22.33
C ALA A 249 11.14 -2.88 22.58
N ARG A 250 12.18 -3.70 22.38
CA ARG A 250 13.58 -3.29 22.41
C ARG A 250 14.28 -3.76 21.14
N ASP A 251 15.25 -3.01 20.68
CA ASP A 251 16.16 -3.46 19.63
C ASP A 251 17.01 -4.63 20.17
N PRO A 252 17.00 -5.80 19.54
CA PRO A 252 17.69 -6.98 20.05
C PRO A 252 19.23 -6.85 20.05
N GLU A 253 19.80 -5.89 19.32
CA GLU A 253 21.24 -5.68 19.28
C GLU A 253 21.72 -4.62 20.29
N THR A 254 20.93 -3.57 20.50
CA THR A 254 21.33 -2.41 21.32
C THR A 254 20.55 -2.29 22.63
N GLU A 255 19.55 -3.15 22.87
CA GLU A 255 18.59 -3.08 23.98
C GLU A 255 17.83 -1.75 24.09
N ARG A 256 18.00 -0.88 23.09
CA ARG A 256 17.38 0.44 23.03
C ARG A 256 15.88 0.32 22.80
N ARG A 257 15.11 1.12 23.50
CA ARG A 257 13.67 1.32 23.23
C ARG A 257 13.47 2.45 22.24
N LEU A 258 12.29 2.48 21.60
CA LEU A 258 11.87 3.63 20.82
C LEU A 258 11.75 4.86 21.72
N SER A 259 12.30 5.98 21.29
CA SER A 259 12.01 7.27 21.91
C SER A 259 10.55 7.65 21.69
N GLU A 260 10.04 8.61 22.47
CA GLU A 260 8.65 9.05 22.32
C GLU A 260 8.35 9.62 20.94
N ALA A 261 9.30 10.37 20.37
CA ALA A 261 9.20 10.89 19.01
C ALA A 261 9.18 9.79 17.93
N GLU A 262 9.97 8.73 18.11
CA GLU A 262 9.98 7.56 17.23
C GLU A 262 8.70 6.74 17.38
N LEU A 263 8.21 6.54 18.60
CA LEU A 263 6.95 5.85 18.88
C LEU A 263 5.78 6.56 18.15
N LYS A 264 5.61 7.86 18.37
CA LYS A 264 4.58 8.66 17.70
C LYS A 264 4.72 8.66 16.19
N GLY A 265 5.96 8.82 15.69
CA GLY A 265 6.26 8.76 14.26
C GLY A 265 5.91 7.42 13.65
N ASN A 266 6.10 6.30 14.37
CA ASN A 266 5.76 4.96 13.88
C ASN A 266 4.27 4.66 13.96
N VAL A 267 3.56 5.09 14.98
CA VAL A 267 2.08 5.01 15.02
C VAL A 267 1.49 5.75 13.82
N LEU A 268 1.93 7.00 13.58
CA LEU A 268 1.49 7.77 12.43
C LEU A 268 1.88 7.09 11.10
N THR A 269 3.07 6.51 11.03
CA THR A 269 3.54 5.77 9.85
C THR A 269 2.65 4.56 9.56
N PHE A 270 2.30 3.77 10.57
CA PHE A 270 1.46 2.58 10.38
C PHE A 270 0.06 2.94 9.92
N ILE A 271 -0.55 3.96 10.54
CA ILE A 271 -1.86 4.44 10.12
C ILE A 271 -1.81 4.96 8.68
N PHE A 272 -0.82 5.81 8.37
CA PHE A 272 -0.68 6.40 7.03
C PHE A 272 -0.39 5.36 5.95
N ALA A 273 0.59 4.49 6.18
CA ALA A 273 1.02 3.51 5.18
C ALA A 273 0.00 2.39 4.98
N GLY A 274 -0.68 1.96 6.05
CA GLY A 274 -1.63 0.85 5.99
C GLY A 274 -2.99 1.25 5.41
N GLN A 275 -3.53 2.40 5.82
CA GLN A 275 -4.87 2.82 5.40
C GLN A 275 -4.97 3.04 3.88
N GLU A 276 -4.12 3.87 3.29
CA GLU A 276 -4.24 4.26 1.88
C GLU A 276 -3.88 3.11 0.92
N THR A 277 -2.88 2.29 1.26
CA THR A 277 -2.44 1.20 0.38
C THR A 277 -3.40 0.02 0.39
N THR A 278 -3.88 -0.41 1.56
CA THR A 278 -4.84 -1.50 1.69
C THR A 278 -6.19 -1.13 1.05
N SER A 279 -6.68 0.08 1.33
CA SER A 279 -7.93 0.57 0.72
C SER A 279 -7.84 0.64 -0.81
N THR A 280 -6.70 1.06 -1.35
CA THR A 280 -6.46 1.10 -2.80
C THR A 280 -6.48 -0.31 -3.41
N ALA A 281 -5.79 -1.29 -2.79
CA ALA A 281 -5.78 -2.67 -3.25
C ALA A 281 -7.19 -3.27 -3.25
N LEU A 282 -7.95 -3.09 -2.16
CA LEU A 282 -9.34 -3.54 -2.06
C LEU A 282 -10.25 -2.87 -3.09
N THR A 283 -10.11 -1.56 -3.28
CA THR A 283 -10.90 -0.80 -4.27
C THR A 283 -10.72 -1.35 -5.69
N TRP A 284 -9.48 -1.62 -6.09
CA TRP A 284 -9.19 -2.20 -7.39
C TRP A 284 -9.62 -3.65 -7.50
N ALA A 285 -9.47 -4.45 -6.45
CA ALA A 285 -9.95 -5.84 -6.43
C ALA A 285 -11.48 -5.90 -6.64
N LEU A 286 -12.25 -5.06 -5.93
CA LEU A 286 -13.70 -4.99 -6.08
C LEU A 286 -14.12 -4.49 -7.47
N TYR A 287 -13.40 -3.50 -8.05
CA TYR A 287 -13.62 -3.09 -9.42
C TYR A 287 -13.41 -4.23 -10.41
N LEU A 288 -12.28 -4.94 -10.32
CA LEU A 288 -11.94 -6.04 -11.22
C LEU A 288 -12.95 -7.19 -11.11
N LEU A 289 -13.39 -7.51 -9.89
CA LEU A 289 -14.41 -8.52 -9.66
C LEU A 289 -15.78 -8.13 -10.20
N SER A 290 -16.15 -6.84 -10.15
CA SER A 290 -17.41 -6.36 -10.74
C SER A 290 -17.44 -6.53 -12.26
N GLN A 291 -16.27 -6.66 -12.91
CA GLN A 291 -16.10 -6.88 -14.34
C GLN A 291 -15.77 -8.34 -14.71
N SER A 292 -15.68 -9.23 -13.71
CA SER A 292 -15.30 -10.64 -13.90
C SER A 292 -16.22 -11.56 -13.10
N PRO A 293 -17.45 -11.82 -13.62
CA PRO A 293 -18.46 -12.62 -12.90
C PRO A 293 -17.96 -14.04 -12.52
N GLU A 294 -17.13 -14.65 -13.35
CA GLU A 294 -16.52 -15.96 -13.07
C GLU A 294 -15.69 -15.93 -11.78
N TRP A 295 -14.76 -14.97 -11.67
CA TRP A 295 -13.92 -14.84 -10.47
C TRP A 295 -14.73 -14.38 -9.27
N ALA A 296 -15.74 -13.53 -9.46
CA ALA A 296 -16.66 -13.14 -8.39
C ALA A 296 -17.41 -14.37 -7.83
N ALA A 297 -17.89 -15.26 -8.67
CA ALA A 297 -18.56 -16.50 -8.24
C ALA A 297 -17.60 -17.45 -7.50
N ARG A 298 -16.39 -17.65 -8.02
CA ARG A 298 -15.38 -18.51 -7.39
C ARG A 298 -15.03 -18.08 -5.99
N ILE A 299 -14.67 -16.80 -5.77
CA ILE A 299 -14.30 -16.33 -4.44
C ILE A 299 -15.50 -16.22 -3.50
N THR A 300 -16.73 -16.05 -4.01
CA THR A 300 -17.94 -16.15 -3.20
C THR A 300 -18.08 -17.56 -2.63
N ALA A 301 -18.02 -18.59 -3.48
CA ALA A 301 -18.11 -19.98 -3.06
C ALA A 301 -16.95 -20.41 -2.14
N GLU A 302 -15.72 -19.90 -2.40
CA GLU A 302 -14.57 -20.12 -1.52
C GLU A 302 -14.83 -19.54 -0.13
N SER A 303 -15.32 -18.29 -0.08
CA SER A 303 -15.59 -17.57 1.18
C SER A 303 -16.72 -18.23 2.00
N GLU A 304 -17.73 -18.79 1.33
CA GLU A 304 -18.81 -19.56 1.98
C GLU A 304 -18.26 -20.85 2.61
N ARG A 305 -17.44 -21.61 1.87
CA ARG A 305 -16.80 -22.82 2.38
C ARG A 305 -15.89 -22.53 3.57
N ALA A 306 -15.04 -21.53 3.46
CA ALA A 306 -14.12 -21.14 4.54
C ALA A 306 -14.87 -20.71 5.81
N HIS A 307 -16.00 -19.99 5.65
CA HIS A 307 -16.84 -19.59 6.77
C HIS A 307 -17.52 -20.78 7.45
N ALA A 308 -18.02 -21.74 6.69
CA ALA A 308 -18.67 -22.95 7.21
C ALA A 308 -17.70 -23.87 7.96
N ALA A 309 -16.45 -23.93 7.52
CA ALA A 309 -15.42 -24.79 8.11
C ALA A 309 -14.96 -24.37 9.51
N ARG A 310 -15.22 -23.13 9.95
CA ARG A 310 -14.82 -22.57 11.27
C ARG A 310 -13.36 -22.85 11.67
N GLY A 311 -12.45 -22.89 10.69
CA GLY A 311 -11.05 -23.27 10.88
C GLY A 311 -10.23 -22.21 11.65
N GLU A 312 -9.16 -22.66 12.31
CA GLU A 312 -8.24 -21.80 13.07
C GLU A 312 -7.41 -20.83 12.19
N GLU A 313 -7.22 -21.15 10.90
CA GLU A 313 -6.51 -20.31 9.92
C GLU A 313 -7.41 -19.99 8.70
N PRO A 314 -8.35 -19.03 8.83
CA PRO A 314 -9.30 -18.74 7.74
C PRO A 314 -8.60 -18.28 6.46
N ILE A 315 -7.41 -17.67 6.53
CA ILE A 315 -6.67 -17.15 5.36
C ILE A 315 -6.09 -18.28 4.52
N ALA A 316 -5.64 -19.37 5.14
CA ALA A 316 -5.12 -20.54 4.41
C ALA A 316 -6.19 -21.19 3.53
N GLN A 317 -7.46 -20.96 3.83
CA GLN A 317 -8.62 -21.47 3.10
C GLN A 317 -9.12 -20.53 1.99
N LEU A 318 -8.42 -19.42 1.74
CA LEU A 318 -8.80 -18.35 0.82
C LEU A 318 -7.76 -18.13 -0.30
N PRO A 319 -7.22 -19.17 -0.97
CA PRO A 319 -6.20 -19.03 -1.99
C PRO A 319 -6.69 -18.28 -3.24
N GLU A 320 -7.95 -18.45 -3.65
CA GLU A 320 -8.51 -17.76 -4.82
C GLU A 320 -8.73 -16.27 -4.51
N THR A 321 -9.24 -15.96 -3.32
CA THR A 321 -9.38 -14.57 -2.83
C THR A 321 -8.03 -13.88 -2.77
N ARG A 322 -6.99 -14.58 -2.30
CA ARG A 322 -5.63 -14.10 -2.30
C ARG A 322 -5.08 -13.86 -3.70
N ALA A 323 -5.31 -14.79 -4.63
CA ALA A 323 -4.87 -14.67 -6.02
C ALA A 323 -5.52 -13.47 -6.73
N VAL A 324 -6.78 -13.16 -6.45
CA VAL A 324 -7.46 -11.95 -6.93
C VAL A 324 -6.79 -10.69 -6.40
N LEU A 325 -6.41 -10.64 -5.13
CA LEU A 325 -5.69 -9.50 -4.56
C LEU A 325 -4.30 -9.33 -5.17
N ASP A 326 -3.57 -10.43 -5.35
CA ASP A 326 -2.24 -10.39 -5.97
C ASP A 326 -2.33 -9.90 -7.42
N GLU A 327 -3.31 -10.35 -8.20
CA GLU A 327 -3.54 -9.88 -9.58
C GLU A 327 -4.01 -8.42 -9.62
N ALA A 328 -4.86 -8.00 -8.68
CA ALA A 328 -5.24 -6.60 -8.55
C ALA A 328 -4.03 -5.71 -8.26
N MET A 329 -3.13 -6.12 -7.36
CA MET A 329 -1.89 -5.41 -7.07
C MET A 329 -0.86 -5.50 -8.21
N ARG A 330 -0.90 -6.54 -9.04
CA ARG A 330 -0.09 -6.60 -10.25
C ARG A 330 -0.53 -5.54 -11.25
N LEU A 331 -1.83 -5.48 -11.53
CA LEU A 331 -2.40 -4.53 -12.50
C LEU A 331 -2.43 -3.09 -11.96
N TYR A 332 -2.77 -2.92 -10.70
CA TYR A 332 -2.90 -1.62 -10.05
C TYR A 332 -2.14 -1.60 -8.72
N PRO A 333 -0.80 -1.66 -8.75
CA PRO A 333 0.00 -1.63 -7.52
C PRO A 333 -0.24 -0.32 -6.78
N PRO A 334 -0.59 -0.36 -5.48
CA PRO A 334 -0.78 0.86 -4.68
C PRO A 334 0.43 1.80 -4.76
N ILE A 335 1.64 1.24 -4.72
CA ILE A 335 2.90 1.97 -4.90
C ILE A 335 3.45 1.68 -6.29
N VAL A 336 3.51 2.70 -7.13
CA VAL A 336 3.87 2.57 -8.56
C VAL A 336 5.36 2.63 -8.84
N GLY A 337 6.19 3.05 -7.87
CA GLY A 337 7.63 3.21 -8.06
C GLY A 337 8.41 3.19 -6.74
N ILE A 338 9.56 2.55 -6.78
CA ILE A 338 10.58 2.52 -5.71
C ILE A 338 11.79 3.27 -6.23
N THR A 339 12.20 4.34 -5.57
CA THR A 339 13.29 5.19 -6.02
C THR A 339 14.53 5.04 -5.14
N ARG A 340 15.69 4.99 -5.76
CA ARG A 340 16.99 4.97 -5.10
C ARG A 340 17.94 5.95 -5.79
N THR A 341 18.96 6.40 -5.09
CA THR A 341 20.05 7.18 -5.68
C THR A 341 21.34 6.38 -5.57
N ALA A 342 22.02 6.16 -6.68
CA ALA A 342 23.34 5.51 -6.70
C ALA A 342 24.36 6.40 -5.98
N THR A 343 25.05 5.85 -4.98
CA THR A 343 26.07 6.58 -4.20
C THR A 343 27.46 6.50 -4.80
N LYS A 344 27.69 5.52 -5.69
CA LYS A 344 28.91 5.31 -6.47
C LYS A 344 28.56 4.93 -7.91
N GLU A 345 29.57 4.90 -8.76
CA GLU A 345 29.46 4.38 -10.12
C GLU A 345 29.28 2.86 -10.11
N GLY A 346 28.63 2.34 -11.14
CA GLY A 346 28.37 0.91 -11.29
C GLY A 346 27.77 0.57 -12.64
N GLU A 347 27.26 -0.65 -12.75
CA GLU A 347 26.62 -1.16 -13.94
C GLU A 347 25.33 -1.91 -13.59
N LEU A 348 24.27 -1.69 -14.37
CA LEU A 348 22.99 -2.42 -14.29
C LEU A 348 22.55 -2.83 -15.69
N ALA A 349 22.26 -4.10 -15.88
CA ALA A 349 21.80 -4.67 -17.16
C ALA A 349 22.68 -4.24 -18.37
N GLY A 350 24.01 -4.25 -18.21
CA GLY A 350 24.97 -3.84 -19.24
C GLY A 350 25.12 -2.33 -19.44
N CYS A 351 24.40 -1.50 -18.68
CA CYS A 351 24.45 -0.03 -18.79
C CYS A 351 25.22 0.59 -17.62
N ALA A 352 26.13 1.52 -17.93
CA ALA A 352 26.88 2.28 -16.93
C ALA A 352 25.96 3.22 -16.14
N ILE A 353 26.04 3.17 -14.83
CA ILE A 353 25.27 3.99 -13.88
C ILE A 353 26.23 4.93 -13.16
N ALA A 354 26.15 6.21 -13.44
CA ALA A 354 26.98 7.19 -12.75
C ALA A 354 26.48 7.46 -11.32
N ARG A 355 27.40 7.88 -10.44
CA ARG A 355 27.05 8.41 -9.12
C ARG A 355 26.00 9.52 -9.23
N GLY A 356 25.02 9.50 -8.33
CA GLY A 356 23.91 10.46 -8.32
C GLY A 356 22.74 10.08 -9.24
N THR A 357 22.85 9.05 -10.07
CA THR A 357 21.74 8.58 -10.91
C THR A 357 20.59 8.11 -10.02
N MET A 358 19.37 8.58 -10.32
CA MET A 358 18.14 8.08 -9.71
C MET A 358 17.73 6.78 -10.40
N VAL A 359 17.82 5.67 -9.67
CA VAL A 359 17.38 4.35 -10.12
C VAL A 359 15.94 4.16 -9.69
N VAL A 360 15.06 3.84 -10.63
CA VAL A 360 13.63 3.63 -10.42
C VAL A 360 13.30 2.18 -10.75
N VAL A 361 12.80 1.43 -9.78
CA VAL A 361 12.10 0.17 -9.99
C VAL A 361 10.61 0.49 -9.91
N ALA A 362 9.90 0.35 -11.04
CA ALA A 362 8.51 0.77 -11.14
C ALA A 362 7.56 -0.45 -11.19
N PRO A 363 6.93 -0.88 -10.05
CA PRO A 363 5.98 -1.99 -10.06
C PRO A 363 4.91 -1.87 -11.14
N TYR A 364 4.38 -0.69 -11.40
CA TYR A 364 3.39 -0.48 -12.46
C TYR A 364 3.87 -0.91 -13.86
N VAL A 365 5.14 -0.68 -14.16
CA VAL A 365 5.79 -1.05 -15.43
C VAL A 365 6.24 -2.50 -15.38
N LEU A 366 6.97 -2.88 -14.32
CA LEU A 366 7.54 -4.21 -14.11
C LEU A 366 6.46 -5.30 -14.18
N HIS A 367 5.33 -5.08 -13.52
CA HIS A 367 4.22 -6.03 -13.49
C HIS A 367 3.44 -6.13 -14.81
N ARG A 368 3.81 -5.32 -15.79
CA ARG A 368 3.27 -5.35 -17.16
C ARG A 368 4.32 -5.54 -18.23
N HIS A 369 5.56 -5.84 -17.82
CA HIS A 369 6.67 -5.98 -18.76
C HIS A 369 6.50 -7.24 -19.62
N VAL A 370 6.50 -7.07 -20.95
CA VAL A 370 6.15 -8.13 -21.90
C VAL A 370 7.08 -9.34 -21.90
N ARG A 371 8.34 -9.15 -21.44
CA ARG A 371 9.30 -10.26 -21.29
C ARG A 371 9.07 -11.08 -20.01
N LEU A 372 8.31 -10.55 -19.06
CA LEU A 372 8.11 -11.16 -17.75
C LEU A 372 6.71 -11.73 -17.57
N TRP A 373 5.73 -11.19 -18.32
CA TRP A 373 4.33 -11.54 -18.16
C TRP A 373 3.69 -11.83 -19.52
N ASP A 374 3.07 -12.98 -19.66
CA ASP A 374 2.23 -13.29 -20.83
C ASP A 374 0.91 -12.54 -20.70
N ASP A 375 0.46 -11.94 -21.82
CA ASP A 375 -0.74 -11.10 -21.85
C ASP A 375 -0.85 -10.17 -20.63
N PRO A 376 0.12 -9.25 -20.46
CA PRO A 376 0.32 -8.51 -19.22
C PRO A 376 -0.84 -7.61 -18.84
N ASP A 377 -1.71 -7.26 -19.77
CA ASP A 377 -2.86 -6.37 -19.53
C ASP A 377 -4.16 -7.11 -19.18
N ARG A 378 -4.18 -8.42 -19.30
CA ARG A 378 -5.34 -9.24 -18.96
C ARG A 378 -5.44 -9.44 -17.46
N PHE A 379 -6.64 -9.31 -16.89
CA PHE A 379 -6.94 -9.73 -15.52
C PHE A 379 -7.08 -11.25 -15.47
N ASP A 380 -6.15 -11.90 -14.80
CA ASP A 380 -6.08 -13.35 -14.69
C ASP A 380 -5.47 -13.79 -13.33
N PRO A 381 -6.28 -13.87 -12.28
CA PRO A 381 -5.83 -14.36 -10.96
C PRO A 381 -5.23 -15.77 -10.99
N GLY A 382 -5.57 -16.58 -12.00
CA GLY A 382 -5.03 -17.92 -12.18
C GLY A 382 -3.50 -17.96 -12.28
N ARG A 383 -2.84 -16.83 -12.57
CA ARG A 383 -1.38 -16.70 -12.56
C ARG A 383 -0.75 -16.96 -11.19
N PHE A 384 -1.50 -16.70 -10.12
CA PHE A 384 -1.05 -16.82 -8.73
C PHE A 384 -1.52 -18.08 -8.03
N LEU A 385 -2.27 -18.94 -8.75
CA LEU A 385 -2.71 -20.23 -8.21
C LEU A 385 -1.71 -21.34 -8.56
N ASP A 386 -1.47 -22.24 -7.61
CA ASP A 386 -0.66 -23.42 -7.80
C ASP A 386 -1.26 -24.32 -8.88
N GLY A 387 -0.40 -24.84 -9.78
CA GLY A 387 -0.81 -25.75 -10.86
C GLY A 387 -0.69 -25.20 -12.29
N ASN A 388 -0.55 -23.91 -12.49
CA ASN A 388 -0.31 -23.32 -13.82
C ASN A 388 1.17 -23.39 -14.29
N GLY A 389 2.05 -24.10 -13.53
CA GLY A 389 3.41 -24.43 -13.94
C GLY A 389 4.38 -23.26 -14.10
N ARG A 390 3.97 -22.03 -13.92
CA ARG A 390 4.80 -20.84 -14.02
C ARG A 390 5.17 -20.33 -12.64
N LYS A 391 6.43 -20.53 -12.26
CA LYS A 391 7.00 -19.83 -11.10
C LYS A 391 7.21 -18.37 -11.51
N ILE A 392 6.40 -17.47 -10.98
CA ILE A 392 6.64 -16.04 -11.08
C ILE A 392 7.96 -15.72 -10.37
N ASP A 393 8.91 -15.13 -11.10
CA ASP A 393 10.17 -14.69 -10.50
C ASP A 393 9.88 -13.64 -9.41
N ARG A 394 10.52 -13.83 -8.24
CA ARG A 394 10.29 -12.97 -7.06
C ARG A 394 10.68 -11.51 -7.28
N TYR A 395 11.50 -11.21 -8.28
CA TYR A 395 11.91 -9.85 -8.62
C TYR A 395 11.07 -9.27 -9.78
N SER A 396 10.18 -10.08 -10.36
CA SER A 396 9.20 -9.64 -11.37
C SER A 396 7.87 -9.19 -10.75
N TYR A 397 7.60 -9.55 -9.49
CA TYR A 397 6.38 -9.18 -8.77
C TYR A 397 6.71 -8.57 -7.40
N LEU A 398 6.60 -7.25 -7.27
CA LEU A 398 7.08 -6.47 -6.13
C LEU A 398 6.00 -5.54 -5.52
N PRO A 399 4.81 -6.04 -5.17
CA PRO A 399 3.76 -5.19 -4.61
C PRO A 399 4.14 -4.59 -3.24
N PHE A 400 5.04 -5.25 -2.51
CA PHE A 400 5.57 -4.83 -1.21
C PHE A 400 7.06 -4.48 -1.24
N GLY A 401 7.64 -4.37 -2.44
CA GLY A 401 9.09 -4.25 -2.60
C GLY A 401 9.84 -5.53 -2.23
N VAL A 402 11.18 -5.43 -2.12
CA VAL A 402 12.07 -6.55 -1.81
C VAL A 402 13.31 -6.05 -1.06
N GLY A 403 14.04 -6.97 -0.43
CA GLY A 403 15.29 -6.70 0.29
C GLY A 403 15.08 -6.12 1.69
N PRO A 404 16.11 -5.51 2.28
CA PRO A 404 16.05 -5.03 3.65
C PRO A 404 14.91 -4.06 3.92
N ARG A 405 14.52 -3.27 2.92
CA ARG A 405 13.45 -2.26 3.01
C ARG A 405 12.10 -2.72 2.45
N MET A 406 11.91 -4.03 2.30
CA MET A 406 10.59 -4.61 2.00
C MET A 406 9.55 -4.14 3.04
N CYS A 407 8.31 -3.96 2.62
CA CYS A 407 7.22 -3.56 3.51
C CYS A 407 7.15 -4.44 4.76
N ILE A 408 7.24 -3.82 5.94
CA ILE A 408 7.17 -4.54 7.23
C ILE A 408 5.76 -5.05 7.48
N GLY A 409 4.74 -4.31 7.03
CA GLY A 409 3.33 -4.64 7.21
C GLY A 409 2.73 -5.52 6.11
N ALA A 410 3.55 -6.15 5.23
CA ALA A 410 3.03 -6.95 4.11
C ALA A 410 2.07 -8.06 4.58
N GLY A 411 2.45 -8.80 5.63
CA GLY A 411 1.60 -9.85 6.20
C GLY A 411 0.29 -9.30 6.78
N PHE A 412 0.35 -8.16 7.49
CA PHE A 412 -0.83 -7.48 8.02
C PHE A 412 -1.79 -7.05 6.91
N ALA A 413 -1.28 -6.32 5.91
CA ALA A 413 -2.09 -5.82 4.80
C ALA A 413 -2.76 -6.94 3.99
N LEU A 414 -2.03 -8.02 3.75
CA LEU A 414 -2.57 -9.18 3.02
C LEU A 414 -3.62 -9.93 3.84
N GLN A 415 -3.39 -10.08 5.15
CA GLN A 415 -4.36 -10.68 6.05
C GLN A 415 -5.65 -9.86 6.10
N GLU A 416 -5.55 -8.57 6.35
CA GLU A 416 -6.70 -7.66 6.39
C GLU A 416 -7.46 -7.67 5.06
N ALA A 417 -6.76 -7.44 3.94
CA ALA A 417 -7.38 -7.37 2.62
C ALA A 417 -8.08 -8.69 2.23
N THR A 418 -7.47 -9.85 2.54
CA THR A 418 -8.06 -11.15 2.23
C THR A 418 -9.33 -11.41 3.03
N LEU A 419 -9.30 -11.16 4.34
CA LEU A 419 -10.47 -11.34 5.22
C LEU A 419 -11.63 -10.40 4.83
N VAL A 420 -11.30 -9.15 4.55
CA VAL A 420 -12.28 -8.13 4.14
C VAL A 420 -12.90 -8.48 2.79
N LEU A 421 -12.09 -8.83 1.79
CA LEU A 421 -12.58 -9.17 0.45
C LEU A 421 -13.50 -10.39 0.51
N ALA A 422 -13.11 -11.43 1.24
CA ALA A 422 -13.92 -12.62 1.46
C ALA A 422 -15.26 -12.27 2.14
N ALA A 423 -15.23 -11.44 3.20
CA ALA A 423 -16.44 -11.02 3.90
C ALA A 423 -17.40 -10.22 2.99
N ILE A 424 -16.89 -9.31 2.18
CA ILE A 424 -17.69 -8.53 1.24
C ILE A 424 -18.32 -9.45 0.19
N MET A 425 -17.53 -10.30 -0.47
CA MET A 425 -17.99 -11.12 -1.57
C MET A 425 -18.97 -12.21 -1.13
N ARG A 426 -18.85 -12.72 0.09
CA ARG A 426 -19.83 -13.63 0.68
C ARG A 426 -21.19 -12.95 0.91
N ASN A 427 -21.20 -11.70 1.34
CA ASN A 427 -22.41 -11.02 1.76
C ASN A 427 -23.10 -10.19 0.68
N PHE A 428 -22.35 -9.77 -0.36
CA PHE A 428 -22.86 -8.82 -1.36
C PHE A 428 -22.47 -9.19 -2.78
N ALA A 429 -23.37 -8.87 -3.72
CA ALA A 429 -23.06 -8.73 -5.13
C ALA A 429 -22.79 -7.25 -5.43
N LEU A 430 -21.74 -6.97 -6.20
CA LEU A 430 -21.37 -5.61 -6.58
C LEU A 430 -21.44 -5.43 -8.08
N ALA A 431 -22.05 -4.35 -8.52
CA ALA A 431 -22.13 -3.94 -9.92
C ALA A 431 -21.67 -2.49 -10.06
N LEU A 432 -20.84 -2.21 -11.06
CA LEU A 432 -20.44 -0.84 -11.37
C LEU A 432 -21.67 -0.01 -11.77
N ALA A 433 -21.74 1.25 -11.30
CA ALA A 433 -22.84 2.14 -11.66
C ALA A 433 -22.91 2.31 -13.19
N PRO A 434 -24.12 2.31 -13.78
CA PRO A 434 -24.29 2.45 -15.22
C PRO A 434 -23.60 3.72 -15.77
N GLY A 435 -22.91 3.60 -16.90
CA GLY A 435 -22.22 4.70 -17.58
C GLY A 435 -20.96 5.21 -16.89
N GLN A 436 -20.53 4.62 -15.77
CA GLN A 436 -19.32 5.06 -15.09
C GLN A 436 -18.06 4.62 -15.84
N SER A 437 -17.21 5.61 -16.19
CA SER A 437 -15.86 5.37 -16.70
C SER A 437 -14.87 5.32 -15.55
N VAL A 438 -14.13 4.22 -15.43
CA VAL A 438 -13.09 4.03 -14.44
C VAL A 438 -11.72 4.26 -15.09
N TRP A 439 -10.90 5.11 -14.48
CA TRP A 439 -9.57 5.44 -15.00
C TRP A 439 -8.55 5.51 -13.88
N PRO A 440 -7.37 4.85 -14.02
CA PRO A 440 -6.33 4.90 -13.01
C PRO A 440 -5.62 6.26 -13.00
N GLN A 441 -5.43 6.81 -11.83
CA GLN A 441 -4.67 8.04 -11.60
C GLN A 441 -3.63 7.83 -10.50
N GLN A 442 -2.39 8.12 -10.83
CA GLN A 442 -1.32 8.16 -9.85
C GLN A 442 -1.37 9.47 -9.08
N ARG A 443 -1.43 9.35 -7.77
CA ARG A 443 -1.14 10.39 -6.77
C ARG A 443 0.00 9.86 -5.89
N LEU A 444 -0.14 9.89 -4.58
CA LEU A 444 0.77 9.15 -3.70
C LEU A 444 0.62 7.63 -3.95
N THR A 445 -0.62 7.17 -4.09
CA THR A 445 -1.00 5.81 -4.50
C THR A 445 -1.67 5.80 -5.88
N LEU A 446 -1.82 4.62 -6.45
CA LEU A 446 -2.52 4.41 -7.71
C LEU A 446 -4.01 4.15 -7.46
N ARG A 447 -4.83 5.18 -7.58
CA ARG A 447 -6.26 5.14 -7.24
C ARG A 447 -7.17 5.43 -8.46
N PRO A 448 -8.45 5.08 -8.42
CA PRO A 448 -9.42 5.59 -9.40
C PRO A 448 -9.45 7.12 -9.39
N ARG A 449 -9.53 7.70 -10.60
CA ARG A 449 -9.54 9.17 -10.79
C ARG A 449 -10.75 9.84 -10.15
N CYS A 450 -11.91 9.18 -10.27
CA CYS A 450 -13.19 9.63 -9.73
C CYS A 450 -13.66 8.68 -8.61
N PRO A 451 -14.67 9.05 -7.80
CA PRO A 451 -15.35 8.13 -6.91
C PRO A 451 -15.76 6.86 -7.65
N LEU A 452 -15.56 5.69 -7.04
CA LEU A 452 -15.93 4.40 -7.63
C LEU A 452 -17.32 3.99 -7.12
N MET A 453 -18.34 4.43 -7.87
CA MET A 453 -19.74 4.17 -7.51
C MET A 453 -20.15 2.75 -7.91
N MET A 454 -20.58 1.96 -6.94
CA MET A 454 -21.09 0.61 -7.16
C MET A 454 -22.46 0.42 -6.49
N ALA A 455 -23.34 -0.29 -7.18
CA ALA A 455 -24.55 -0.83 -6.58
C ALA A 455 -24.17 -2.04 -5.72
N VAL A 456 -24.61 -2.05 -4.47
CA VAL A 456 -24.36 -3.10 -3.50
C VAL A 456 -25.67 -3.80 -3.20
N THR A 457 -25.76 -5.11 -3.49
CA THR A 457 -26.95 -5.92 -3.30
C THR A 457 -26.63 -7.06 -2.33
N PRO A 458 -27.34 -7.17 -1.19
CA PRO A 458 -27.15 -8.29 -0.28
C PRO A 458 -27.41 -9.63 -0.98
N ARG A 459 -26.57 -10.62 -0.71
CA ARG A 459 -26.81 -12.01 -1.08
C ARG A 459 -27.76 -12.64 -0.07
N LYS A 460 -28.60 -13.56 -0.55
CA LYS A 460 -29.57 -14.31 0.28
C LYS A 460 -28.85 -15.33 1.16
#